data_460d88590e4497a51e04f399ef6cc84d
#
_entry.id   460d88590e4497a51e04f399ef6cc84d
#
_cell.length_a   1.000
_cell.length_b   1.000
_cell.length_c   1.000
_cell.angle_alpha   90.00
_cell.angle_beta   90.00
_cell.angle_gamma   90.00
#
_symmetry.space_group_name_H-M   'P 1'
#
loop_
_entity.id
_entity.type
_entity.pdbx_description
1 polymer ?
#
loop_
_entity_poly.entity_id
_entity_poly.type
_entity_poly.pdbx_seq_one_letter_code
_entity_poly.pdbx_strand_id
1 'polypeptide(L)'
;MSGATVAEPSAASHLYGPPVLASFAHCSLPCRDLAEGKRFYVDVLGGTMRVDTPTFAMFVIGGVEIGIGNEGCTFIQPNTEYPHIAFYADPDQMLHMKAWLTACGIPSSNFWTRQGVEALMFFRDPSGNMIELFCVKPFPGAERLPRSGPAAATGKAVDLDSFRYETWKLPDGYTSRVPA
;
A
#
# COMPACT_ATOMS: atom_id res chain seq x y z
N MET A 1 -4.60 8.90 -38.23
CA MET A 1 -5.32 8.63 -36.97
C MET A 1 -6.16 7.37 -37.22
N SER A 2 -5.65 6.20 -36.81
CA SER A 2 -6.35 4.92 -36.97
C SER A 2 -7.14 4.68 -35.67
N GLY A 3 -8.45 4.87 -35.75
CA GLY A 3 -9.37 4.52 -34.66
C GLY A 3 -9.43 3.00 -34.50
N ALA A 4 -8.91 2.49 -33.41
CA ALA A 4 -9.14 1.10 -33.01
C ALA A 4 -10.61 0.97 -32.61
N THR A 5 -11.40 0.38 -33.49
CA THR A 5 -12.76 -0.05 -33.18
C THR A 5 -12.65 -1.21 -32.19
N VAL A 6 -13.06 -1.00 -30.93
CA VAL A 6 -13.25 -2.08 -29.97
C VAL A 6 -14.44 -2.91 -30.49
N ALA A 7 -14.17 -4.15 -30.91
CA ALA A 7 -15.22 -5.07 -31.34
C ALA A 7 -16.13 -5.38 -30.14
N GLU A 8 -17.42 -5.14 -30.28
CA GLU A 8 -18.40 -5.55 -29.27
C GLU A 8 -18.40 -7.09 -29.14
N PRO A 9 -18.43 -7.63 -27.91
CA PRO A 9 -18.45 -9.07 -27.70
C PRO A 9 -19.74 -9.66 -28.25
N SER A 10 -19.64 -10.74 -29.03
CA SER A 10 -20.77 -11.45 -29.58
C SER A 10 -21.74 -11.91 -28.49
N ALA A 11 -23.04 -11.74 -28.72
CA ALA A 11 -24.14 -12.10 -27.78
C ALA A 11 -24.13 -13.58 -27.30
N ALA A 12 -23.36 -14.45 -27.94
CA ALA A 12 -23.21 -15.86 -27.55
C ALA A 12 -22.28 -16.11 -26.33
N SER A 13 -21.48 -15.13 -25.93
CA SER A 13 -20.54 -15.28 -24.80
C SER A 13 -21.17 -15.21 -23.41
N HIS A 14 -22.44 -14.76 -23.31
CA HIS A 14 -23.13 -14.58 -22.02
C HIS A 14 -23.71 -15.89 -21.42
N LEU A 15 -23.61 -17.01 -22.11
CA LEU A 15 -24.24 -18.27 -21.68
C LEU A 15 -23.31 -19.23 -20.92
N TYR A 16 -21.99 -18.95 -20.80
CA TYR A 16 -20.99 -19.89 -20.29
C TYR A 16 -20.23 -19.45 -19.06
N GLY A 17 -20.75 -18.49 -18.30
CA GLY A 17 -20.12 -17.99 -17.07
C GLY A 17 -19.51 -16.59 -17.22
N PRO A 18 -18.90 -16.06 -16.15
CA PRO A 18 -18.35 -14.71 -16.16
C PRO A 18 -17.12 -14.61 -17.09
N PRO A 19 -16.89 -13.45 -17.72
CA PRO A 19 -15.70 -13.25 -18.54
C PRO A 19 -14.42 -13.31 -17.68
N VAL A 20 -13.33 -13.76 -18.28
CA VAL A 20 -12.00 -13.66 -17.66
C VAL A 20 -11.55 -12.22 -17.77
N LEU A 21 -11.33 -11.57 -16.63
CA LEU A 21 -10.77 -10.20 -16.58
C LEU A 21 -9.30 -10.21 -16.98
N ALA A 22 -8.87 -9.20 -17.74
CA ALA A 22 -7.53 -9.16 -18.32
C ALA A 22 -6.44 -8.88 -17.27
N SER A 23 -6.66 -7.91 -16.36
CA SER A 23 -5.69 -7.52 -15.34
C SER A 23 -6.34 -6.66 -14.25
N PHE A 24 -5.60 -6.44 -13.18
CA PHE A 24 -5.90 -5.40 -12.19
C PHE A 24 -5.48 -4.03 -12.75
N ALA A 25 -6.36 -3.05 -12.73
CA ALA A 25 -6.08 -1.72 -13.27
C ALA A 25 -5.46 -0.80 -12.22
N HIS A 26 -6.22 -0.44 -11.20
CA HIS A 26 -5.77 0.46 -10.14
C HIS A 26 -6.53 0.21 -8.84
N CYS A 27 -5.99 0.75 -7.74
CA CYS A 27 -6.68 0.89 -6.46
C CYS A 27 -6.81 2.38 -6.14
N SER A 28 -7.96 2.81 -5.63
CA SER A 28 -8.16 4.18 -5.15
C SER A 28 -8.52 4.19 -3.67
N LEU A 29 -7.89 5.11 -2.93
CA LEU A 29 -7.97 5.20 -1.47
C LEU A 29 -8.47 6.59 -1.06
N PRO A 30 -9.20 6.70 0.05
CA PRO A 30 -9.56 7.98 0.62
C PRO A 30 -8.32 8.73 1.14
N CYS A 31 -8.28 10.04 0.91
CA CYS A 31 -7.20 10.91 1.33
C CYS A 31 -7.76 12.15 2.05
N ARG A 32 -7.34 12.41 3.30
CA ARG A 32 -7.81 13.56 4.08
C ARG A 32 -7.21 14.87 3.61
N ASP A 33 -5.90 14.86 3.42
CA ASP A 33 -5.12 16.00 2.92
C ASP A 33 -4.34 15.53 1.69
N LEU A 34 -4.75 16.05 0.52
CA LEU A 34 -4.18 15.63 -0.75
C LEU A 34 -2.71 16.06 -0.90
N ALA A 35 -2.32 17.22 -0.36
CA ALA A 35 -0.94 17.68 -0.43
C ALA A 35 -0.02 16.80 0.45
N GLU A 36 -0.48 16.44 1.64
CA GLU A 36 0.22 15.50 2.50
C GLU A 36 0.28 14.10 1.89
N GLY A 37 -0.83 13.62 1.35
CA GLY A 37 -0.89 12.33 0.63
C GLY A 37 0.08 12.27 -0.54
N LYS A 38 0.15 13.29 -1.39
CA LYS A 38 1.11 13.36 -2.50
C LYS A 38 2.55 13.20 -2.00
N ARG A 39 2.95 13.92 -0.97
CA ARG A 39 4.29 13.79 -0.38
C ARG A 39 4.55 12.38 0.13
N PHE A 40 3.57 11.78 0.82
CA PHE A 40 3.71 10.42 1.33
C PHE A 40 3.91 9.40 0.18
N TYR A 41 3.02 9.41 -0.82
CA TYR A 41 3.09 8.43 -1.92
C TYR A 41 4.31 8.61 -2.82
N VAL A 42 4.81 9.84 -3.00
CA VAL A 42 6.02 10.12 -3.79
C VAL A 42 7.29 9.93 -2.96
N ASP A 43 7.38 10.56 -1.79
CA ASP A 43 8.63 10.66 -1.06
C ASP A 43 8.86 9.50 -0.10
N VAL A 44 7.79 8.97 0.51
CA VAL A 44 7.91 7.81 1.43
C VAL A 44 7.83 6.49 0.68
N LEU A 45 6.85 6.33 -0.22
CA LEU A 45 6.64 5.08 -0.97
C LEU A 45 7.41 4.98 -2.28
N GLY A 46 8.07 6.05 -2.71
CA GLY A 46 8.86 6.05 -3.94
C GLY A 46 8.03 6.10 -5.23
N GLY A 47 6.76 6.48 -5.15
CA GLY A 47 5.86 6.53 -6.29
C GLY A 47 6.22 7.60 -7.32
N THR A 48 5.85 7.34 -8.57
CA THR A 48 5.90 8.31 -9.66
C THR A 48 4.50 8.82 -9.92
N MET A 49 4.30 10.14 -9.76
CA MET A 49 3.00 10.78 -9.98
C MET A 49 2.62 10.77 -11.47
N ARG A 50 1.41 10.33 -11.79
CA ARG A 50 0.84 10.25 -13.15
C ARG A 50 -0.28 11.25 -13.38
N VAL A 51 -1.12 11.46 -12.37
CA VAL A 51 -2.24 12.39 -12.42
C VAL A 51 -2.16 13.29 -11.20
N ASP A 52 -2.40 14.57 -11.39
CA ASP A 52 -2.50 15.56 -10.34
C ASP A 52 -3.66 16.52 -10.65
N THR A 53 -4.66 16.51 -9.80
CA THR A 53 -5.82 17.41 -9.87
C THR A 53 -6.08 18.02 -8.49
N PRO A 54 -6.96 19.00 -8.34
CA PRO A 54 -7.31 19.55 -7.04
C PRO A 54 -7.92 18.57 -6.05
N THR A 55 -8.54 17.48 -6.52
CA THR A 55 -9.29 16.53 -5.67
C THR A 55 -8.78 15.09 -5.76
N PHE A 56 -7.82 14.82 -6.66
CA PHE A 56 -7.34 13.45 -6.92
C PHE A 56 -5.89 13.46 -7.41
N ALA A 57 -5.11 12.48 -6.99
CA ALA A 57 -3.79 12.18 -7.53
C ALA A 57 -3.62 10.69 -7.77
N MET A 58 -2.80 10.31 -8.76
CA MET A 58 -2.49 8.91 -9.08
C MET A 58 -0.99 8.72 -9.22
N PHE A 59 -0.49 7.62 -8.70
CA PHE A 59 0.92 7.25 -8.66
C PHE A 59 1.13 5.85 -9.20
N VAL A 60 2.30 5.59 -9.77
CA VAL A 60 2.78 4.23 -10.06
C VAL A 60 3.77 3.83 -8.99
N ILE A 61 3.49 2.72 -8.31
CA ILE A 61 4.32 2.14 -7.25
C ILE A 61 4.41 0.63 -7.50
N GLY A 62 5.63 0.11 -7.67
CA GLY A 62 5.81 -1.33 -7.93
C GLY A 62 5.08 -1.84 -9.18
N GLY A 63 4.86 -0.98 -10.18
CA GLY A 63 4.12 -1.34 -11.40
C GLY A 63 2.58 -1.29 -11.27
N VAL A 64 2.05 -0.89 -10.11
CA VAL A 64 0.61 -0.78 -9.85
C VAL A 64 0.21 0.69 -9.76
N GLU A 65 -0.95 1.06 -10.31
CA GLU A 65 -1.51 2.40 -10.16
C GLU A 65 -2.31 2.52 -8.86
N ILE A 66 -1.93 3.50 -8.04
CA ILE A 66 -2.60 3.83 -6.78
C ILE A 66 -3.13 5.26 -6.87
N GLY A 67 -4.45 5.40 -6.78
CA GLY A 67 -5.14 6.68 -6.70
C GLY A 67 -5.40 7.09 -5.25
N ILE A 68 -5.34 8.39 -4.97
CA ILE A 68 -5.84 8.99 -3.72
C ILE A 68 -6.78 10.14 -4.04
N GLY A 69 -7.87 10.25 -3.30
CA GLY A 69 -8.83 11.31 -3.49
C GLY A 69 -9.54 11.71 -2.21
N ASN A 70 -10.02 12.96 -2.14
CA ASN A 70 -10.69 13.51 -0.95
C ASN A 70 -12.16 13.87 -1.17
N GLU A 71 -12.64 13.85 -2.41
CA GLU A 71 -14.01 14.23 -2.73
C GLU A 71 -14.99 13.12 -2.33
N GLY A 72 -15.98 13.47 -1.49
CA GLY A 72 -17.01 12.54 -1.05
C GLY A 72 -16.54 11.35 -0.20
N CYS A 73 -15.29 11.37 0.28
CA CYS A 73 -14.73 10.26 1.03
C CYS A 73 -15.22 10.21 2.48
N THR A 74 -15.52 9.00 2.93
CA THR A 74 -15.72 8.70 4.35
C THR A 74 -14.48 8.04 4.92
N PHE A 75 -13.90 8.63 5.97
CA PHE A 75 -12.71 8.10 6.63
C PHE A 75 -13.10 7.17 7.76
N ILE A 76 -12.94 5.88 7.53
CA ILE A 76 -13.08 4.85 8.54
C ILE A 76 -11.67 4.36 8.87
N GLN A 77 -11.27 4.46 10.13
CA GLN A 77 -10.04 3.81 10.60
C GLN A 77 -10.42 2.45 11.20
N PRO A 78 -10.44 1.38 10.39
CA PRO A 78 -10.81 0.07 10.92
C PRO A 78 -9.77 -0.41 11.93
N ASN A 79 -10.24 -0.97 13.02
CA ASN A 79 -9.40 -1.69 13.97
C ASN A 79 -9.15 -3.13 13.52
N THR A 80 -8.95 -3.31 12.21
CA THR A 80 -8.68 -4.57 11.56
C THR A 80 -7.55 -4.39 10.54
N GLU A 81 -6.93 -5.51 10.13
CA GLU A 81 -5.95 -5.47 9.04
C GLU A 81 -6.59 -5.31 7.66
N TYR A 82 -7.89 -5.29 7.55
CA TYR A 82 -8.65 -5.19 6.31
C TYR A 82 -9.50 -3.91 6.25
N PRO A 83 -9.59 -3.26 5.07
CA PRO A 83 -8.80 -3.51 3.86
C PRO A 83 -7.35 -3.02 3.98
N HIS A 84 -6.42 -3.62 3.22
CA HIS A 84 -5.07 -3.13 3.05
C HIS A 84 -4.56 -3.31 1.61
N ILE A 85 -3.51 -2.56 1.24
CA ILE A 85 -2.75 -2.78 0.01
C ILE A 85 -1.41 -3.41 0.40
N ALA A 86 -1.00 -4.46 -0.34
CA ALA A 86 0.26 -5.12 -0.12
C ALA A 86 1.22 -4.92 -1.30
N PHE A 87 2.45 -4.55 -1.01
CA PHE A 87 3.54 -4.48 -1.98
C PHE A 87 4.56 -5.58 -1.70
N TYR A 88 5.04 -6.23 -2.76
CA TYR A 88 6.17 -7.12 -2.63
C TYR A 88 7.45 -6.33 -2.38
N ALA A 89 8.26 -6.85 -1.46
CA ALA A 89 9.58 -6.33 -1.15
C ALA A 89 10.54 -7.51 -0.92
N ASP A 90 11.82 -7.36 -1.28
CA ASP A 90 12.83 -8.33 -0.87
C ASP A 90 13.37 -8.01 0.54
N PRO A 91 14.20 -8.89 1.15
CA PRO A 91 14.66 -8.68 2.52
C PRO A 91 15.36 -7.35 2.75
N ASP A 92 16.20 -6.88 1.81
CA ASP A 92 16.92 -5.62 1.95
C ASP A 92 15.95 -4.42 1.84
N GLN A 93 14.97 -4.50 0.94
CA GLN A 93 13.92 -3.49 0.81
C GLN A 93 13.04 -3.41 2.07
N MET A 94 12.73 -4.55 2.70
CA MET A 94 12.00 -4.59 3.98
C MET A 94 12.75 -3.84 5.09
N LEU A 95 14.05 -4.14 5.23
CA LEU A 95 14.91 -3.50 6.24
C LEU A 95 15.08 -2.00 5.96
N HIS A 96 15.33 -1.65 4.70
CA HIS A 96 15.47 -0.25 4.28
C HIS A 96 14.19 0.54 4.53
N MET A 97 13.03 0.01 4.12
CA MET A 97 11.75 0.70 4.33
C MET A 97 11.46 0.90 5.82
N LYS A 98 11.74 -0.09 6.68
CA LYS A 98 11.56 0.07 8.13
C LYS A 98 12.43 1.20 8.69
N ALA A 99 13.69 1.28 8.27
CA ALA A 99 14.60 2.36 8.66
C ALA A 99 14.12 3.71 8.12
N TRP A 100 13.67 3.77 6.89
CA TRP A 100 13.16 4.98 6.25
C TRP A 100 11.89 5.51 6.94
N LEU A 101 10.90 4.65 7.19
CA LEU A 101 9.72 5.01 7.97
C LEU A 101 10.08 5.58 9.34
N THR A 102 11.02 4.93 10.04
CA THR A 102 11.52 5.42 11.33
C THR A 102 12.15 6.81 11.21
N ALA A 103 12.97 7.05 10.18
CA ALA A 103 13.58 8.36 9.93
C ALA A 103 12.52 9.43 9.60
N CYS A 104 11.41 9.06 8.99
CA CYS A 104 10.29 9.95 8.73
C CYS A 104 9.36 10.15 9.95
N GLY A 105 9.60 9.47 11.07
CA GLY A 105 8.71 9.49 12.23
C GLY A 105 7.39 8.73 12.01
N ILE A 106 7.35 7.82 11.03
CA ILE A 106 6.19 6.99 10.71
C ILE A 106 6.36 5.64 11.41
N PRO A 107 5.54 5.31 12.41
CA PRO A 107 5.61 4.01 13.08
C PRO A 107 5.14 2.89 12.14
N SER A 108 5.77 1.73 12.31
CA SER A 108 5.40 0.50 11.63
C SER A 108 5.32 -0.66 12.62
N SER A 109 4.61 -1.72 12.27
CA SER A 109 4.65 -2.95 13.05
C SER A 109 6.07 -3.51 13.12
N ASN A 110 6.34 -4.36 14.09
CA ASN A 110 7.49 -5.26 13.99
C ASN A 110 7.29 -6.23 12.82
N PHE A 111 8.39 -6.83 12.34
CA PHE A 111 8.27 -7.91 11.39
C PHE A 111 7.57 -9.12 12.04
N TRP A 112 6.73 -9.77 11.28
CA TRP A 112 6.02 -10.96 11.67
C TRP A 112 5.96 -11.95 10.51
N THR A 113 5.54 -13.18 10.75
CA THR A 113 5.52 -14.23 9.73
C THR A 113 4.25 -15.06 9.86
N ARG A 114 3.83 -15.71 8.79
CA ARG A 114 2.77 -16.73 8.80
C ARG A 114 3.36 -18.13 8.91
N GLN A 115 4.43 -18.39 8.18
CA GLN A 115 4.99 -19.73 8.00
C GLN A 115 6.40 -19.90 8.58
N GLY A 116 7.08 -18.80 8.96
CA GLY A 116 8.46 -18.83 9.47
C GLY A 116 9.51 -18.80 8.36
N VAL A 117 9.14 -18.40 7.15
CA VAL A 117 10.03 -18.26 5.99
C VAL A 117 10.02 -16.84 5.46
N GLU A 118 8.85 -16.30 5.28
CA GLU A 118 8.57 -14.93 4.82
C GLU A 118 8.56 -13.94 5.99
N ALA A 119 8.63 -12.65 5.66
CA ALA A 119 8.37 -11.57 6.61
C ALA A 119 7.32 -10.60 6.09
N LEU A 120 6.54 -10.07 7.00
CA LEU A 120 5.49 -9.09 6.74
C LEU A 120 5.66 -7.90 7.69
N MET A 121 5.22 -6.72 7.25
CA MET A 121 5.21 -5.50 8.05
C MET A 121 4.06 -4.61 7.64
N PHE A 122 3.31 -4.07 8.60
CA PHE A 122 2.28 -3.08 8.39
C PHE A 122 2.72 -1.68 8.79
N PHE A 123 2.18 -0.68 8.10
CA PHE A 123 2.20 0.72 8.47
C PHE A 123 0.99 1.43 7.85
N ARG A 124 0.80 2.71 8.13
CA ARG A 124 -0.33 3.47 7.59
C ARG A 124 0.17 4.66 6.78
N ASP A 125 -0.65 5.07 5.79
CA ASP A 125 -0.50 6.40 5.20
C ASP A 125 -1.05 7.48 6.16
N PRO A 126 -0.85 8.79 5.88
CA PRO A 126 -1.34 9.87 6.75
C PRO A 126 -2.87 9.90 6.91
N SER A 127 -3.61 9.31 6.00
CA SER A 127 -5.06 9.20 6.07
C SER A 127 -5.54 7.98 6.86
N GLY A 128 -4.63 7.11 7.28
CA GLY A 128 -4.90 5.91 8.04
C GLY A 128 -5.11 4.65 7.20
N ASN A 129 -4.95 4.72 5.88
CA ASN A 129 -5.03 3.54 5.02
C ASN A 129 -3.91 2.56 5.37
N MET A 130 -4.27 1.27 5.48
CA MET A 130 -3.31 0.22 5.82
C MET A 130 -2.49 -0.19 4.60
N ILE A 131 -1.18 -0.25 4.79
CA ILE A 131 -0.20 -0.69 3.80
C ILE A 131 0.61 -1.84 4.39
N GLU A 132 0.78 -2.91 3.60
CA GLU A 132 1.61 -4.06 3.93
C GLU A 132 2.84 -4.10 3.03
N LEU A 133 3.99 -4.43 3.59
CA LEU A 133 5.09 -4.99 2.82
C LEU A 133 5.14 -6.48 3.05
N PHE A 134 5.23 -7.23 1.97
CA PHE A 134 5.22 -8.69 1.96
C PHE A 134 6.46 -9.24 1.25
N CYS A 135 7.34 -9.88 2.01
CA CYS A 135 8.53 -10.53 1.50
C CYS A 135 8.28 -12.03 1.36
N VAL A 136 8.11 -12.51 0.12
CA VAL A 136 7.94 -13.96 -0.17
C VAL A 136 9.26 -14.72 -0.25
N LYS A 137 10.40 -14.01 -0.37
CA LYS A 137 11.73 -14.63 -0.33
C LYS A 137 12.06 -15.05 1.10
N PRO A 138 12.92 -16.05 1.30
CA PRO A 138 13.41 -16.38 2.62
C PRO A 138 13.98 -15.15 3.33
N PHE A 139 13.38 -14.79 4.46
CA PHE A 139 13.79 -13.64 5.25
C PHE A 139 14.72 -14.11 6.39
N PRO A 140 15.91 -13.50 6.56
CA PRO A 140 16.85 -13.93 7.59
C PRO A 140 16.23 -13.88 8.99
N GLY A 141 16.18 -15.02 9.68
CA GLY A 141 15.62 -15.11 11.01
C GLY A 141 14.09 -15.19 11.06
N ALA A 142 13.41 -15.42 9.93
CA ALA A 142 11.94 -15.51 9.88
C ALA A 142 11.37 -16.58 10.83
N GLU A 143 12.10 -17.64 11.07
CA GLU A 143 11.70 -18.72 11.99
C GLU A 143 11.53 -18.27 13.45
N ARG A 144 12.15 -17.13 13.82
CA ARG A 144 12.08 -16.52 15.16
C ARG A 144 11.07 -15.38 15.25
N LEU A 145 10.50 -14.94 14.12
CA LEU A 145 9.52 -13.87 14.11
C LEU A 145 8.20 -14.32 14.76
N PRO A 146 7.46 -13.39 15.39
CA PRO A 146 6.12 -13.67 15.87
C PRO A 146 5.24 -14.18 14.73
N ARG A 147 4.48 -15.24 14.98
CA ARG A 147 3.52 -15.77 14.00
C ARG A 147 2.16 -15.12 14.16
N SER A 148 1.57 -14.73 13.02
CA SER A 148 0.20 -14.20 12.95
C SER A 148 -0.51 -14.72 11.71
N GLY A 149 -1.82 -14.53 11.67
CA GLY A 149 -2.66 -14.90 10.55
C GLY A 149 -3.87 -15.72 10.96
N PRO A 150 -4.74 -16.11 10.01
CA PRO A 150 -5.96 -16.86 10.29
C PRO A 150 -5.74 -18.21 10.99
N ALA A 151 -4.55 -18.79 10.83
CA ALA A 151 -4.16 -20.05 11.45
C ALA A 151 -3.40 -19.89 12.78
N ALA A 152 -3.14 -18.67 13.24
CA ALA A 152 -2.44 -18.45 14.50
C ALA A 152 -3.42 -18.66 15.66
N ALA A 153 -3.24 -19.76 16.38
CA ALA A 153 -4.07 -20.11 17.54
C ALA A 153 -3.91 -19.15 18.74
N THR A 154 -3.00 -18.19 18.68
CA THR A 154 -2.55 -17.37 19.82
C THR A 154 -2.87 -15.88 19.73
N GLY A 155 -3.82 -15.47 18.88
CA GLY A 155 -4.23 -14.07 18.82
C GLY A 155 -3.35 -13.21 17.90
N LYS A 156 -3.55 -11.90 17.96
CA LYS A 156 -2.92 -10.91 17.09
C LYS A 156 -1.44 -10.75 17.45
N ALA A 157 -0.53 -11.20 16.59
CA ALA A 157 0.90 -10.88 16.71
C ALA A 157 1.20 -9.41 16.41
N VAL A 158 0.23 -8.69 15.85
CA VAL A 158 0.36 -7.29 15.45
C VAL A 158 -0.69 -6.46 16.19
N ASP A 159 -0.23 -5.51 16.99
CA ASP A 159 -1.07 -4.47 17.56
C ASP A 159 -1.29 -3.36 16.50
N LEU A 160 -2.50 -3.32 15.94
CA LEU A 160 -2.86 -2.42 14.85
C LEU A 160 -2.94 -0.95 15.27
N ASP A 161 -3.00 -0.66 16.56
CA ASP A 161 -3.02 0.69 17.10
C ASP A 161 -1.61 1.23 17.36
N SER A 162 -0.62 0.35 17.50
CA SER A 162 0.77 0.73 17.81
C SER A 162 1.46 1.54 16.71
N PHE A 163 0.95 1.55 15.49
CA PHE A 163 1.48 2.32 14.37
C PHE A 163 0.49 3.37 13.83
N ARG A 164 -0.36 3.93 14.71
CA ARG A 164 -1.09 5.17 14.46
C ARG A 164 -0.20 6.36 14.74
N TYR A 165 -0.32 7.43 13.97
CA TYR A 165 0.40 8.68 14.15
C TYR A 165 -0.44 9.86 13.64
N GLU A 166 -0.11 11.05 14.10
CA GLU A 166 -0.79 12.29 13.69
C GLU A 166 0.11 13.16 12.80
N THR A 167 1.41 13.05 12.98
CA THR A 167 2.40 13.87 12.24
C THR A 167 3.59 13.03 11.80
N TRP A 168 4.18 13.45 10.71
CA TRP A 168 5.42 12.88 10.16
C TRP A 168 6.20 13.97 9.43
N LYS A 169 7.48 13.77 9.18
CA LYS A 169 8.31 14.68 8.39
C LYS A 169 9.36 13.93 7.61
N LEU A 170 9.78 14.48 6.50
CA LEU A 170 10.95 13.98 5.79
C LEU A 170 12.21 14.28 6.62
N PRO A 171 13.23 13.40 6.57
CA PRO A 171 14.50 13.64 7.25
C PRO A 171 15.17 14.94 6.80
N ASP A 172 15.91 15.56 7.71
CA ASP A 172 16.64 16.78 7.39
C ASP A 172 17.61 16.54 6.21
N GLY A 173 17.63 17.46 5.26
CA GLY A 173 18.42 17.37 4.03
C GLY A 173 17.80 16.57 2.89
N TYR A 174 16.67 15.92 3.11
CA TYR A 174 15.93 15.29 2.01
C TYR A 174 15.11 16.34 1.24
N THR A 175 15.25 16.35 -0.09
CA THR A 175 14.45 17.20 -0.98
C THR A 175 13.26 16.43 -1.51
N SER A 176 12.04 16.95 -1.27
CA SER A 176 10.82 16.36 -1.80
C SER A 176 10.85 16.28 -3.33
N ARG A 177 10.36 15.18 -3.87
CA ARG A 177 10.22 14.94 -5.30
C ARG A 177 8.84 15.30 -5.84
N VAL A 178 7.94 15.75 -4.98
CA VAL A 178 6.64 16.27 -5.41
C VAL A 178 6.87 17.59 -6.12
N PRO A 179 6.38 17.77 -7.36
CA PRO A 179 6.45 19.05 -8.06
C PRO A 179 5.80 20.18 -7.25
N ALA A 180 6.36 21.37 -7.35
CA ALA A 180 5.81 22.57 -6.71
C ALA A 180 4.49 22.98 -7.37
#